data_b9470bc8c95ad041b59c35523e323f53
#
_entry.id   b9470bc8c95ad041b59c35523e323f53
#
_cell.length_a   1.000
_cell.length_b   1.000
_cell.length_c   1.000
_cell.angle_alpha   90.00
_cell.angle_beta   90.00
_cell.angle_gamma   90.00
#
_symmetry.space_group_name_H-M   'P 1'
#
loop_
_entity.id
_entity.type
_entity.pdbx_description
1 polymer ?
#
loop_
_entity_poly.entity_id
_entity_poly.type
_entity_poly.pdbx_seq_one_letter_code
_entity_poly.pdbx_strand_id
1 'polypeptide(L)'
;AGLCATGHHQNPVEYAHIVTTTTHKTLRGPRGGVILAKEEFGKKLNSAVFPGIQGGPLEHVVAAKAVSFFEAATPEYTEYIGQVIKNAQAMADVFNASDLRVISGGTDNHLLLLDVTSSGLNGKQVEKLLDTVEITVNKNTIPFETLGANKASGIRIGTPAITTRGLKEAEARKIAELIVETIQNHTDEAKLDEIRAA
;
A
#
# COMPACT_ATOMS: atom_id res chain seq x y z
N ALA A 1 6.76 -4.94 -5.65
CA ALA A 1 8.07 -5.61 -5.81
C ALA A 1 8.37 -6.55 -4.63
N GLY A 2 8.15 -6.13 -3.36
CA GLY A 2 8.44 -7.00 -2.22
C GLY A 2 7.72 -8.35 -2.28
N LEU A 3 6.44 -8.36 -2.63
CA LEU A 3 5.66 -9.59 -2.79
C LEU A 3 6.22 -10.50 -3.90
N CYS A 4 6.69 -9.90 -5.01
CA CYS A 4 7.32 -10.66 -6.09
C CYS A 4 8.68 -11.26 -5.68
N ALA A 5 9.47 -10.48 -4.92
CA ALA A 5 10.78 -10.92 -4.45
C ALA A 5 10.71 -12.14 -3.51
N THR A 6 9.60 -12.28 -2.77
CA THR A 6 9.37 -13.37 -1.81
C THR A 6 8.48 -14.50 -2.36
N GLY A 7 8.11 -14.46 -3.64
CA GLY A 7 7.24 -15.46 -4.24
C GLY A 7 5.76 -15.39 -3.87
N HIS A 8 5.34 -14.36 -3.12
CA HIS A 8 3.94 -14.15 -2.74
C HIS A 8 3.08 -13.52 -3.86
N HIS A 9 3.70 -13.13 -4.97
CA HIS A 9 3.03 -12.62 -6.15
C HIS A 9 3.81 -13.01 -7.40
N GLN A 10 3.11 -13.14 -8.53
CA GLN A 10 3.71 -13.49 -9.81
C GLN A 10 4.86 -12.53 -10.17
N ASN A 11 5.99 -13.09 -10.59
CA ASN A 11 7.17 -12.30 -10.94
C ASN A 11 7.07 -11.80 -12.38
N PRO A 12 6.97 -10.49 -12.64
CA PRO A 12 6.84 -9.94 -13.97
C PRO A 12 8.10 -10.10 -14.84
N VAL A 13 9.26 -10.36 -14.23
CA VAL A 13 10.54 -10.54 -14.96
C VAL A 13 10.49 -11.74 -15.91
N GLU A 14 9.70 -12.74 -15.62
CA GLU A 14 9.54 -13.92 -16.47
C GLU A 14 8.80 -13.61 -17.78
N TYR A 15 7.97 -12.59 -17.81
CA TYR A 15 7.06 -12.27 -18.90
C TYR A 15 7.40 -10.98 -19.64
N ALA A 16 8.08 -10.05 -18.98
CA ALA A 16 8.39 -8.73 -19.53
C ALA A 16 9.86 -8.61 -19.95
N HIS A 17 10.12 -7.86 -21.03
CA HIS A 17 11.47 -7.54 -21.47
C HIS A 17 12.16 -6.55 -20.52
N ILE A 18 11.38 -5.62 -19.94
CA ILE A 18 11.83 -4.58 -19.03
C ILE A 18 10.80 -4.45 -17.91
N VAL A 19 11.26 -4.43 -16.66
CA VAL A 19 10.44 -4.22 -15.47
C VAL A 19 10.99 -3.03 -14.69
N THR A 20 10.14 -2.10 -14.33
CA THR A 20 10.50 -0.97 -13.47
C THR A 20 9.76 -1.07 -12.14
N THR A 21 10.42 -0.69 -11.07
CA THR A 21 9.81 -0.65 -9.74
C THR A 21 10.42 0.43 -8.87
N THR A 22 9.71 0.80 -7.81
CA THR A 22 10.25 1.66 -6.76
C THR A 22 10.92 0.81 -5.67
N THR A 23 11.91 1.37 -4.97
CA THR A 23 12.59 0.72 -3.85
C THR A 23 11.98 1.05 -2.49
N HIS A 24 11.18 2.10 -2.39
CA HIS A 24 10.70 2.72 -1.14
C HIS A 24 9.26 2.35 -0.74
N LYS A 25 8.68 1.29 -1.31
CA LYS A 25 7.34 0.79 -0.94
C LYS A 25 7.48 -0.56 -0.23
N THR A 26 6.90 -1.63 -0.75
CA THR A 26 6.98 -2.96 -0.12
C THR A 26 8.41 -3.50 0.03
N LEU A 27 9.38 -3.05 -0.76
CA LEU A 27 10.81 -3.38 -0.55
C LEU A 27 11.45 -2.73 0.68
N ARG A 28 10.79 -1.76 1.32
CA ARG A 28 11.27 -1.03 2.51
C ARG A 28 12.64 -0.35 2.33
N GLY A 29 13.02 -0.04 1.11
CA GLY A 29 14.30 0.59 0.78
C GLY A 29 14.25 2.12 0.72
N PRO A 30 15.35 2.75 0.32
CA PRO A 30 15.42 4.18 0.14
C PRO A 30 14.55 4.63 -1.03
N ARG A 31 14.22 5.93 -1.07
CA ARG A 31 13.50 6.50 -2.20
C ARG A 31 14.34 6.38 -3.48
N GLY A 32 13.77 5.73 -4.48
CA GLY A 32 14.43 5.50 -5.75
C GLY A 32 13.69 4.50 -6.62
N GLY A 33 14.27 4.19 -7.77
CA GLY A 33 13.79 3.21 -8.73
C GLY A 33 14.83 2.16 -9.07
N VAL A 34 14.35 1.07 -9.65
CA VAL A 34 15.17 -0.01 -10.23
C VAL A 34 14.57 -0.37 -11.57
N ILE A 35 15.45 -0.63 -12.54
CA ILE A 35 15.10 -1.19 -13.84
C ILE A 35 15.73 -2.57 -13.91
N LEU A 36 14.94 -3.58 -14.16
CA LEU A 36 15.35 -4.95 -14.44
C LEU A 36 15.08 -5.24 -15.92
N ALA A 37 16.03 -5.81 -16.63
CA ALA A 37 15.88 -6.08 -18.05
C ALA A 37 16.71 -7.26 -18.48
N LYS A 38 16.37 -7.84 -19.64
CA LYS A 38 17.27 -8.78 -20.33
C LYS A 38 18.53 -8.05 -20.78
N GLU A 39 19.65 -8.77 -20.83
CA GLU A 39 20.99 -8.23 -21.12
C GLU A 39 21.03 -7.44 -22.43
N GLU A 40 20.33 -7.90 -23.47
CA GLU A 40 20.25 -7.25 -24.76
C GLU A 40 19.80 -5.77 -24.72
N PHE A 41 19.04 -5.37 -23.69
CA PHE A 41 18.59 -3.99 -23.47
C PHE A 41 19.54 -3.16 -22.62
N GLY A 42 20.51 -3.78 -21.94
CA GLY A 42 21.37 -3.15 -20.92
C GLY A 42 22.07 -1.89 -21.43
N LYS A 43 22.73 -1.98 -22.60
CA LYS A 43 23.45 -0.83 -23.18
C LYS A 43 22.54 0.36 -23.51
N LYS A 44 21.35 0.10 -24.04
CA LYS A 44 20.38 1.16 -24.36
C LYS A 44 19.82 1.79 -23.08
N LEU A 45 19.49 0.99 -22.07
CA LEU A 45 18.98 1.47 -20.79
C LEU A 45 20.03 2.30 -20.05
N ASN A 46 21.27 1.84 -19.98
CA ASN A 46 22.36 2.59 -19.36
C ASN A 46 22.55 3.97 -20.02
N SER A 47 22.57 4.02 -21.35
CA SER A 47 22.67 5.28 -22.10
C SER A 47 21.46 6.18 -21.92
N ALA A 48 20.26 5.62 -21.82
CA ALA A 48 19.05 6.39 -21.58
C ALA A 48 19.00 6.99 -20.16
N VAL A 49 19.49 6.26 -19.17
CA VAL A 49 19.62 6.75 -17.79
C VAL A 49 20.74 7.80 -17.70
N PHE A 50 21.96 7.45 -18.10
CA PHE A 50 23.10 8.35 -18.09
C PHE A 50 23.86 8.29 -19.43
N PRO A 51 24.06 9.44 -20.10
CA PRO A 51 23.70 10.80 -19.71
C PRO A 51 22.28 11.23 -20.17
N GLY A 52 21.42 10.29 -20.59
CA GLY A 52 20.14 10.64 -21.25
C GLY A 52 19.22 11.51 -20.41
N ILE A 53 18.84 11.06 -19.21
CA ILE A 53 17.86 11.75 -18.35
C ILE A 53 18.39 12.03 -16.93
N GLN A 54 19.50 11.45 -16.50
CA GLN A 54 20.11 11.63 -15.18
C GLN A 54 21.57 12.00 -15.29
N GLY A 55 22.14 12.48 -14.18
CA GLY A 55 23.56 12.79 -14.01
C GLY A 55 24.21 11.88 -12.97
N GLY A 56 25.13 12.42 -12.17
CA GLY A 56 25.80 11.68 -11.11
C GLY A 56 24.81 11.07 -10.11
N PRO A 57 24.98 9.78 -9.76
CA PRO A 57 24.09 9.10 -8.84
C PRO A 57 24.29 9.56 -7.38
N LEU A 58 23.24 9.41 -6.58
CA LEU A 58 23.32 9.58 -5.13
C LEU A 58 23.88 8.28 -4.52
N GLU A 59 25.19 8.23 -4.30
CA GLU A 59 25.92 7.02 -3.87
C GLU A 59 25.39 6.44 -2.54
N HIS A 60 24.98 7.31 -1.58
CA HIS A 60 24.35 6.87 -0.34
C HIS A 60 23.00 6.16 -0.58
N VAL A 61 22.24 6.56 -1.62
CA VAL A 61 21.01 5.87 -2.01
C VAL A 61 21.34 4.53 -2.66
N VAL A 62 22.40 4.45 -3.48
CA VAL A 62 22.86 3.18 -4.08
C VAL A 62 23.26 2.19 -2.98
N ALA A 63 24.05 2.63 -2.00
CA ALA A 63 24.43 1.82 -0.84
C ALA A 63 23.21 1.35 -0.03
N ALA A 64 22.26 2.24 0.23
CA ALA A 64 21.03 1.90 0.94
C ALA A 64 20.14 0.90 0.16
N LYS A 65 20.12 0.96 -1.19
CA LYS A 65 19.47 -0.06 -2.02
C LYS A 65 20.12 -1.44 -1.86
N ALA A 66 21.46 -1.50 -1.81
CA ALA A 66 22.18 -2.76 -1.61
C ALA A 66 21.77 -3.42 -0.28
N VAL A 67 21.70 -2.65 0.82
CA VAL A 67 21.21 -3.14 2.12
C VAL A 67 19.77 -3.64 2.01
N SER A 68 18.88 -2.85 1.41
CA SER A 68 17.47 -3.22 1.23
C SER A 68 17.32 -4.52 0.43
N PHE A 69 18.10 -4.73 -0.61
CA PHE A 69 18.04 -5.96 -1.40
C PHE A 69 18.62 -7.16 -0.66
N PHE A 70 19.66 -6.95 0.14
CA PHE A 70 20.18 -7.98 1.03
C PHE A 70 19.13 -8.42 2.05
N GLU A 71 18.47 -7.47 2.73
CA GLU A 71 17.37 -7.77 3.66
C GLU A 71 16.21 -8.48 2.94
N ALA A 72 15.82 -8.03 1.75
CA ALA A 72 14.73 -8.62 0.98
C ALA A 72 14.99 -10.07 0.52
N ALA A 73 16.23 -10.52 0.57
CA ALA A 73 16.62 -11.90 0.27
C ALA A 73 16.60 -12.83 1.49
N THR A 74 16.25 -12.33 2.69
CA THR A 74 16.25 -13.13 3.92
C THR A 74 14.92 -13.85 4.16
N PRO A 75 14.92 -14.96 4.92
CA PRO A 75 13.69 -15.62 5.36
C PRO A 75 12.76 -14.71 6.17
N GLU A 76 13.32 -13.88 7.04
CA GLU A 76 12.58 -12.95 7.90
C GLU A 76 11.79 -11.93 7.07
N TYR A 77 12.34 -11.49 5.95
CA TYR A 77 11.61 -10.63 5.04
C TYR A 77 10.46 -11.37 4.33
N THR A 78 10.64 -12.64 4.01
CA THR A 78 9.58 -13.49 3.45
C THR A 78 8.43 -13.67 4.45
N GLU A 79 8.73 -13.89 5.73
CA GLU A 79 7.74 -13.94 6.82
C GLU A 79 7.01 -12.61 6.98
N TYR A 80 7.75 -11.49 6.95
CA TYR A 80 7.18 -10.15 7.00
C TYR A 80 6.17 -9.91 5.88
N ILE A 81 6.49 -10.24 4.63
CA ILE A 81 5.57 -10.09 3.50
C ILE A 81 4.34 -11.00 3.66
N GLY A 82 4.52 -12.23 4.14
CA GLY A 82 3.40 -13.11 4.48
C GLY A 82 2.46 -12.49 5.51
N GLN A 83 3.04 -11.87 6.56
CA GLN A 83 2.25 -11.17 7.58
C GLN A 83 1.54 -9.93 7.02
N VAL A 84 2.16 -9.18 6.11
CA VAL A 84 1.52 -8.04 5.42
C VAL A 84 0.24 -8.47 4.72
N ILE A 85 0.26 -9.60 4.02
CA ILE A 85 -0.91 -10.12 3.31
C ILE A 85 -1.99 -10.59 4.30
N LYS A 86 -1.60 -11.33 5.36
CA LYS A 86 -2.54 -11.78 6.41
C LYS A 86 -3.25 -10.60 7.07
N ASN A 87 -2.52 -9.53 7.38
CA ASN A 87 -3.09 -8.31 7.95
C ASN A 87 -4.09 -7.66 6.98
N ALA A 88 -3.77 -7.60 5.68
CA ALA A 88 -4.68 -7.07 4.69
C ALA A 88 -5.96 -7.91 4.55
N GLN A 89 -5.84 -9.23 4.56
CA GLN A 89 -6.99 -10.14 4.53
C GLN A 89 -7.86 -10.01 5.79
N ALA A 90 -7.22 -9.90 6.97
CA ALA A 90 -7.93 -9.70 8.23
C ALA A 90 -8.75 -8.38 8.25
N MET A 91 -8.21 -7.31 7.69
CA MET A 91 -8.96 -6.06 7.50
C MET A 91 -10.10 -6.23 6.49
N ALA A 92 -9.86 -6.96 5.38
CA ALA A 92 -10.89 -7.22 4.37
C ALA A 92 -12.10 -7.95 4.95
N ASP A 93 -11.88 -8.92 5.85
CA ASP A 93 -12.96 -9.65 6.52
C ASP A 93 -13.87 -8.72 7.33
N VAL A 94 -13.27 -7.76 8.06
CA VAL A 94 -14.03 -6.76 8.84
C VAL A 94 -14.85 -5.86 7.94
N PHE A 95 -14.23 -5.34 6.87
CA PHE A 95 -14.94 -4.47 5.93
C PHE A 95 -16.05 -5.20 5.18
N ASN A 96 -15.86 -6.46 4.80
CA ASN A 96 -16.89 -7.28 4.16
C ASN A 96 -18.05 -7.62 5.10
N ALA A 97 -17.84 -7.58 6.41
CA ALA A 97 -18.91 -7.73 7.41
C ALA A 97 -19.64 -6.40 7.72
N SER A 98 -19.18 -5.28 7.16
CA SER A 98 -19.77 -3.95 7.30
C SER A 98 -20.57 -3.55 6.06
N ASP A 99 -21.17 -2.35 6.08
CA ASP A 99 -21.89 -1.77 4.93
C ASP A 99 -20.95 -1.17 3.86
N LEU A 100 -19.63 -1.21 4.08
CA LEU A 100 -18.63 -0.72 3.13
C LEU A 100 -18.30 -1.80 2.10
N ARG A 101 -18.19 -1.41 0.84
CA ARG A 101 -17.86 -2.35 -0.23
C ARG A 101 -16.35 -2.46 -0.45
N VAL A 102 -15.77 -3.62 -0.16
CA VAL A 102 -14.40 -3.94 -0.58
C VAL A 102 -14.40 -4.19 -2.09
N ILE A 103 -13.62 -3.41 -2.84
CA ILE A 103 -13.45 -3.62 -4.28
C ILE A 103 -12.77 -4.98 -4.48
N SER A 104 -13.26 -5.76 -5.45
CA SER A 104 -12.87 -7.17 -5.69
C SER A 104 -13.30 -8.16 -4.60
N GLY A 105 -14.05 -7.75 -3.57
CA GLY A 105 -14.51 -8.62 -2.49
C GLY A 105 -13.42 -9.05 -1.51
N GLY A 106 -12.19 -8.56 -1.66
CA GLY A 106 -11.05 -8.91 -0.79
C GLY A 106 -9.72 -8.48 -1.39
N THR A 107 -8.63 -9.09 -0.90
CA THR A 107 -7.28 -8.82 -1.40
C THR A 107 -6.38 -10.06 -1.31
N ASP A 108 -5.46 -10.18 -2.25
CA ASP A 108 -4.37 -11.14 -2.30
C ASP A 108 -2.99 -10.48 -2.14
N ASN A 109 -2.99 -9.19 -1.80
CA ASN A 109 -1.77 -8.39 -1.71
C ASN A 109 -1.77 -7.48 -0.46
N HIS A 110 -1.04 -6.40 -0.48
CA HIS A 110 -0.81 -5.49 0.65
C HIS A 110 -1.77 -4.31 0.71
N LEU A 111 -2.71 -4.20 -0.23
CA LEU A 111 -3.63 -3.07 -0.38
C LEU A 111 -5.08 -3.52 -0.35
N LEU A 112 -5.93 -2.63 0.16
CA LEU A 112 -7.38 -2.67 0.08
C LEU A 112 -7.88 -1.39 -0.56
N LEU A 113 -8.92 -1.51 -1.37
CA LEU A 113 -9.66 -0.40 -1.92
C LEU A 113 -11.12 -0.53 -1.45
N LEU A 114 -11.59 0.49 -0.74
CA LEU A 114 -12.95 0.55 -0.23
C LEU A 114 -13.75 1.61 -0.98
N ASP A 115 -14.95 1.26 -1.42
CA ASP A 115 -15.96 2.20 -1.81
C ASP A 115 -16.69 2.68 -0.54
N VAL A 116 -16.67 3.99 -0.30
CA VAL A 116 -17.25 4.60 0.89
C VAL A 116 -18.57 5.34 0.61
N THR A 117 -19.05 5.30 -0.63
CA THR A 117 -20.23 6.07 -1.06
C THR A 117 -21.53 5.66 -0.36
N SER A 118 -21.63 4.40 0.11
CA SER A 118 -22.76 3.92 0.91
C SER A 118 -22.96 4.71 2.22
N SER A 119 -21.91 5.32 2.76
CA SER A 119 -21.98 6.18 3.96
C SER A 119 -22.52 7.59 3.69
N GLY A 120 -22.77 7.96 2.44
CA GLY A 120 -23.10 9.33 2.03
C GLY A 120 -21.88 10.25 1.90
N LEU A 121 -20.69 9.76 2.18
CA LEU A 121 -19.44 10.51 2.08
C LEU A 121 -18.68 10.12 0.79
N ASN A 122 -17.76 10.99 0.37
CA ASN A 122 -16.79 10.68 -0.67
C ASN A 122 -15.40 10.39 -0.08
N GLY A 123 -14.49 9.83 -0.88
CA GLY A 123 -13.16 9.45 -0.43
C GLY A 123 -12.36 10.60 0.20
N LYS A 124 -12.47 11.83 -0.33
CA LYS A 124 -11.80 13.01 0.24
C LYS A 124 -12.35 13.39 1.62
N GLN A 125 -13.66 13.22 1.83
CA GLN A 125 -14.26 13.48 3.13
C GLN A 125 -13.83 12.44 4.15
N VAL A 126 -13.84 11.15 3.76
CA VAL A 126 -13.39 10.05 4.62
C VAL A 126 -11.90 10.14 4.94
N GLU A 127 -11.03 10.47 3.96
CA GLU A 127 -9.61 10.72 4.21
C GLU A 127 -9.39 11.77 5.30
N LYS A 128 -10.09 12.90 5.22
CA LYS A 128 -9.99 13.97 6.22
C LYS A 128 -10.58 13.58 7.58
N LEU A 129 -11.70 12.86 7.56
CA LEU A 129 -12.36 12.38 8.78
C LEU A 129 -11.44 11.42 9.55
N LEU A 130 -10.86 10.44 8.88
CA LEU A 130 -9.94 9.49 9.48
C LEU A 130 -8.67 10.16 10.02
N ASP A 131 -8.19 11.21 9.34
CA ASP A 131 -7.05 12.00 9.83
C ASP A 131 -7.34 12.68 11.18
N THR A 132 -8.61 13.04 11.48
CA THR A 132 -9.00 13.60 12.78
C THR A 132 -8.88 12.60 13.93
N VAL A 133 -8.94 11.32 13.66
CA VAL A 133 -8.73 10.22 14.62
C VAL A 133 -7.38 9.54 14.45
N GLU A 134 -6.42 10.21 13.79
CA GLU A 134 -5.04 9.78 13.59
C GLU A 134 -4.86 8.49 12.76
N ILE A 135 -5.85 8.17 11.93
CA ILE A 135 -5.79 7.06 10.96
C ILE A 135 -5.52 7.63 9.56
N THR A 136 -4.31 7.40 9.06
CA THR A 136 -3.89 7.90 7.74
C THR A 136 -4.24 6.93 6.62
N VAL A 137 -5.06 7.40 5.67
CA VAL A 137 -5.41 6.70 4.43
C VAL A 137 -5.28 7.64 3.24
N ASN A 138 -5.48 7.14 2.03
CA ASN A 138 -5.55 7.99 0.83
C ASN A 138 -6.93 7.86 0.18
N LYS A 139 -7.54 8.99 -0.19
CA LYS A 139 -8.66 8.94 -1.15
C LYS A 139 -8.18 8.26 -2.44
N ASN A 140 -9.03 7.49 -3.05
CA ASN A 140 -8.71 6.77 -4.28
C ASN A 140 -9.95 6.59 -5.15
N THR A 141 -9.80 6.78 -6.45
CA THR A 141 -10.85 6.41 -7.40
C THR A 141 -11.09 4.91 -7.38
N ILE A 142 -12.33 4.52 -7.65
CA ILE A 142 -12.71 3.10 -7.79
C ILE A 142 -12.98 2.78 -9.27
N PRO A 143 -13.06 1.51 -9.67
CA PRO A 143 -13.54 1.15 -11.00
C PRO A 143 -14.90 1.78 -11.31
N PHE A 144 -15.05 2.33 -12.51
CA PHE A 144 -16.23 3.08 -12.94
C PHE A 144 -16.52 4.33 -12.12
N GLU A 145 -15.48 5.05 -11.71
CA GLU A 145 -15.55 6.28 -10.90
C GLU A 145 -16.48 7.34 -11.51
N THR A 146 -17.39 7.87 -10.70
CA THR A 146 -18.38 8.89 -11.10
C THR A 146 -18.13 10.27 -10.49
N LEU A 147 -17.40 10.37 -9.38
CA LEU A 147 -17.15 11.62 -8.66
C LEU A 147 -15.88 12.35 -9.12
N GLY A 148 -15.07 11.69 -9.96
CA GLY A 148 -13.80 12.18 -10.45
C GLY A 148 -12.67 12.15 -9.40
N ALA A 149 -11.42 12.26 -9.85
CA ALA A 149 -10.23 12.07 -9.02
C ALA A 149 -10.08 13.04 -7.83
N ASN A 150 -10.68 14.24 -7.90
CA ASN A 150 -10.58 15.22 -6.83
C ASN A 150 -11.40 14.87 -5.58
N LYS A 151 -12.56 14.24 -5.77
CA LYS A 151 -13.43 13.76 -4.68
C LYS A 151 -13.15 12.31 -4.38
N ALA A 152 -13.10 11.48 -5.42
CA ALA A 152 -12.99 10.03 -5.42
C ALA A 152 -14.12 9.34 -4.63
N SER A 153 -14.50 8.16 -5.06
CA SER A 153 -15.56 7.38 -4.39
C SER A 153 -15.02 6.43 -3.31
N GLY A 154 -13.70 6.28 -3.21
CA GLY A 154 -13.09 5.34 -2.30
C GLY A 154 -11.90 5.85 -1.53
N ILE A 155 -11.43 4.99 -0.64
CA ILE A 155 -10.15 5.13 0.08
C ILE A 155 -9.29 3.89 -0.14
N ARG A 156 -7.97 4.08 -0.08
CA ARG A 156 -6.98 3.00 -0.18
C ARG A 156 -6.27 2.83 1.16
N ILE A 157 -6.21 1.59 1.61
CA ILE A 157 -5.57 1.18 2.86
C ILE A 157 -4.45 0.20 2.53
N GLY A 158 -3.33 0.29 3.24
CA GLY A 158 -2.20 -0.62 3.06
C GLY A 158 -1.61 -1.05 4.39
N THR A 159 -1.16 -2.29 4.47
CA THR A 159 -0.70 -2.93 5.70
C THR A 159 0.82 -3.00 5.93
N PRO A 160 1.72 -2.66 4.97
CA PRO A 160 3.16 -2.77 5.20
C PRO A 160 3.66 -1.96 6.40
N ALA A 161 3.17 -0.73 6.60
CA ALA A 161 3.61 0.14 7.68
C ALA A 161 3.24 -0.40 9.06
N ILE A 162 2.01 -0.83 9.25
CA ILE A 162 1.54 -1.42 10.52
C ILE A 162 2.25 -2.74 10.81
N THR A 163 2.49 -3.57 9.79
CA THR A 163 3.23 -4.83 9.93
C THR A 163 4.69 -4.58 10.32
N THR A 164 5.34 -3.57 9.75
CA THR A 164 6.70 -3.16 10.15
C THR A 164 6.77 -2.73 11.61
N ARG A 165 5.68 -2.18 12.17
CA ARG A 165 5.55 -1.81 13.58
C ARG A 165 5.22 -2.98 14.50
N GLY A 166 5.09 -4.19 13.95
CA GLY A 166 4.86 -5.43 14.70
C GLY A 166 3.38 -5.83 14.87
N LEU A 167 2.45 -5.08 14.26
CA LEU A 167 1.02 -5.40 14.34
C LEU A 167 0.71 -6.64 13.50
N LYS A 168 -0.21 -7.46 14.02
CA LYS A 168 -0.68 -8.70 13.41
C LYS A 168 -2.19 -8.62 13.14
N GLU A 169 -2.79 -9.76 12.82
CA GLU A 169 -4.19 -9.85 12.38
C GLU A 169 -5.18 -9.28 13.41
N ALA A 170 -4.92 -9.44 14.71
CA ALA A 170 -5.82 -8.92 15.76
C ALA A 170 -5.84 -7.39 15.77
N GLU A 171 -4.69 -6.76 15.73
CA GLU A 171 -4.55 -5.31 15.68
C GLU A 171 -5.05 -4.75 14.32
N ALA A 172 -4.79 -5.48 13.22
CA ALA A 172 -5.30 -5.11 11.91
C ALA A 172 -6.85 -5.12 11.87
N ARG A 173 -7.51 -6.12 12.48
CA ARG A 173 -8.97 -6.15 12.65
C ARG A 173 -9.44 -4.95 13.47
N LYS A 174 -8.77 -4.67 14.60
CA LYS A 174 -9.15 -3.53 15.46
C LYS A 174 -9.07 -2.20 14.71
N ILE A 175 -8.02 -1.98 13.92
CA ILE A 175 -7.89 -0.78 13.08
C ILE A 175 -9.03 -0.72 12.05
N ALA A 176 -9.38 -1.83 11.42
CA ALA A 176 -10.49 -1.87 10.47
C ALA A 176 -11.84 -1.56 11.14
N GLU A 177 -12.09 -2.08 12.34
CA GLU A 177 -13.27 -1.76 13.16
C GLU A 177 -13.33 -0.26 13.48
N LEU A 178 -12.21 0.34 13.93
CA LEU A 178 -12.14 1.78 14.20
C LEU A 178 -12.40 2.63 12.95
N ILE A 179 -11.95 2.19 11.77
CA ILE A 179 -12.27 2.86 10.50
C ILE A 179 -13.77 2.81 10.22
N VAL A 180 -14.41 1.65 10.39
CA VAL A 180 -15.86 1.50 10.19
C VAL A 180 -16.63 2.36 11.19
N GLU A 181 -16.27 2.30 12.48
CA GLU A 181 -16.90 3.11 13.54
C GLU A 181 -16.78 4.61 13.26
N THR A 182 -15.61 5.07 12.81
CA THR A 182 -15.38 6.48 12.45
C THR A 182 -16.28 6.93 11.32
N ILE A 183 -16.42 6.12 10.27
CA ILE A 183 -17.27 6.46 9.12
C ILE A 183 -18.74 6.46 9.53
N GLN A 184 -19.19 5.50 10.33
CA GLN A 184 -20.58 5.40 10.80
C GLN A 184 -20.98 6.53 11.75
N ASN A 185 -20.02 7.03 12.54
CA ASN A 185 -20.27 8.08 13.54
C ASN A 185 -19.68 9.43 13.14
N HIS A 186 -19.59 9.72 11.85
CA HIS A 186 -18.89 10.89 11.30
C HIS A 186 -19.42 12.27 11.75
N THR A 187 -20.60 12.31 12.38
CA THR A 187 -21.22 13.53 12.92
C THR A 187 -21.22 13.58 14.45
N ASP A 188 -20.71 12.56 15.13
CA ASP A 188 -20.68 12.46 16.59
C ASP A 188 -19.26 12.76 17.11
N GLU A 189 -19.01 14.03 17.48
CA GLU A 189 -17.68 14.47 17.96
C GLU A 189 -17.21 13.71 19.21
N ALA A 190 -18.15 13.40 20.15
CA ALA A 190 -17.78 12.67 21.36
C ALA A 190 -17.30 11.25 21.03
N LYS A 191 -17.96 10.59 20.08
CA LYS A 191 -17.56 9.26 19.62
C LYS A 191 -16.23 9.29 18.86
N LEU A 192 -15.99 10.32 18.06
CA LEU A 192 -14.71 10.50 17.38
C LEU A 192 -13.54 10.71 18.37
N ASP A 193 -13.76 11.43 19.46
CA ASP A 193 -12.75 11.59 20.51
C ASP A 193 -12.46 10.26 21.25
N GLU A 194 -13.48 9.43 21.52
CA GLU A 194 -13.28 8.08 22.06
C GLU A 194 -12.44 7.20 21.12
N ILE A 195 -12.75 7.23 19.81
CA ILE A 195 -12.02 6.46 18.80
C ILE A 195 -10.55 6.91 18.72
N ARG A 196 -10.31 8.22 18.79
CA ARG A 196 -8.94 8.77 18.80
C ARG A 196 -8.13 8.28 19.99
N ALA A 197 -8.77 8.08 21.14
CA ALA A 197 -8.11 7.64 22.38
C ALA A 197 -7.85 6.12 22.44
N ALA A 198 -8.47 5.33 21.57
CA ALA A 198 -8.44 3.87 21.54
C ALA A 198 -7.26 3.33 20.74
#